data_bf63bcf6d43ae88169c58007fd15cec3
#
_entry.id   bf63bcf6d43ae88169c58007fd15cec3
#
_cell.length_a   1.000
_cell.length_b   1.000
_cell.length_c   1.000
_cell.angle_alpha   90.00
_cell.angle_beta   90.00
_cell.angle_gamma   90.00
#
_symmetry.space_group_name_H-M   'P 1'
#
loop_
_entity.id
_entity.type
_entity.pdbx_description
1 polymer ?
#
loop_
_entity_poly.entity_id
_entity_poly.type
_entity_poly.pdbx_seq_one_letter_code
_entity_poly.pdbx_strand_id
1 'polypeptide(L)'
;TGSADYLELGHLANKYPPEFDTHDRFGHRVDLAKFHPAYHQLMKTAIEHGLHASPWTDNRAGAHVIRAAKNILQGQVEAGHGCPITMTFAAVPSIRLQPDLAKTWLPLITSRIYDPRNVPIDQKQGVTIGMGMTEKQGGSDVRANTTKAYAVGAEGGGQLYKIVGHKFFLSAPMCDAFLVLAQTQR
;
A
#
# COMPACT_ATOMS: atom_id res chain seq x y z
N THR A 1 -10.48 13.22 -14.83
CA THR A 1 -9.54 14.00 -13.99
C THR A 1 -9.63 15.52 -14.20
N GLY A 2 -10.15 16.02 -15.31
CA GLY A 2 -10.20 17.47 -15.59
C GLY A 2 -11.50 18.19 -15.22
N SER A 3 -12.49 17.54 -14.64
CA SER A 3 -13.71 18.22 -14.19
C SER A 3 -13.47 19.02 -12.91
N ALA A 4 -14.23 20.11 -12.74
CA ALA A 4 -14.14 20.95 -11.54
C ALA A 4 -14.39 20.12 -10.26
N ASP A 5 -15.40 19.26 -10.26
CA ASP A 5 -15.73 18.40 -9.12
C ASP A 5 -14.57 17.47 -8.74
N TYR A 6 -13.84 16.92 -9.74
CA TYR A 6 -12.73 16.03 -9.47
C TYR A 6 -11.50 16.77 -8.94
N LEU A 7 -11.25 17.98 -9.42
CA LEU A 7 -10.20 18.87 -8.89
C LEU A 7 -10.52 19.31 -7.45
N GLU A 8 -11.80 19.53 -7.15
CA GLU A 8 -12.24 19.84 -5.78
C GLU A 8 -11.98 18.68 -4.81
N LEU A 9 -12.13 17.42 -5.24
CA LEU A 9 -11.73 16.27 -4.40
C LEU A 9 -10.25 16.33 -4.03
N GLY A 10 -9.37 16.69 -4.97
CA GLY A 10 -7.95 16.88 -4.70
C GLY A 10 -7.68 18.01 -3.70
N HIS A 11 -8.36 19.14 -3.88
CA HIS A 11 -8.29 20.27 -2.95
C HIS A 11 -8.71 19.87 -1.54
N LEU A 12 -9.86 19.19 -1.39
CA LEU A 12 -10.39 18.76 -0.10
C LEU A 12 -9.48 17.73 0.58
N ALA A 13 -8.94 16.77 -0.18
CA ALA A 13 -8.01 15.77 0.38
C ALA A 13 -6.73 16.39 0.92
N ASN A 14 -6.20 17.45 0.27
CA ASN A 14 -5.05 18.19 0.75
C ASN A 14 -5.37 19.13 1.93
N LYS A 15 -6.55 19.74 1.91
CA LYS A 15 -7.00 20.66 2.95
C LYS A 15 -7.26 19.97 4.28
N TYR A 16 -7.76 18.74 4.23
CA TYR A 16 -8.11 17.94 5.41
C TYR A 16 -7.18 16.72 5.52
N PRO A 17 -6.02 16.87 6.20
CA PRO A 17 -5.08 15.77 6.37
C PRO A 17 -5.70 14.63 7.19
N PRO A 18 -5.14 13.41 7.09
CA PRO A 18 -5.62 12.29 7.88
C PRO A 18 -5.48 12.54 9.38
N GLU A 19 -6.47 12.10 10.13
CA GLU A 19 -6.47 12.06 11.59
C GLU A 19 -6.02 10.69 12.07
N PHE A 20 -5.36 10.62 13.22
CA PHE A 20 -4.90 9.38 13.81
C PHE A 20 -5.49 9.17 15.20
N ASP A 21 -6.36 8.17 15.32
CA ASP A 21 -6.91 7.74 16.59
C ASP A 21 -6.10 6.58 17.15
N THR A 22 -5.40 6.79 18.24
CA THR A 22 -4.65 5.73 18.94
C THR A 22 -5.56 4.84 19.78
N HIS A 23 -6.59 5.42 20.39
CA HIS A 23 -7.54 4.74 21.27
C HIS A 23 -8.97 5.17 20.98
N ASP A 24 -9.92 4.29 21.28
CA ASP A 24 -11.34 4.62 21.29
C ASP A 24 -11.74 5.37 22.59
N ARG A 25 -13.00 5.76 22.68
CA ARG A 25 -13.56 6.46 23.84
C ARG A 25 -13.55 5.64 25.14
N PHE A 26 -13.29 4.34 25.07
CA PHE A 26 -13.24 3.42 26.21
C PHE A 26 -11.79 3.09 26.61
N GLY A 27 -10.79 3.63 25.91
CA GLY A 27 -9.38 3.39 26.16
C GLY A 27 -8.81 2.15 25.45
N HIS A 28 -9.56 1.48 24.57
CA HIS A 28 -9.04 0.38 23.77
C HIS A 28 -8.19 0.92 22.63
N ARG A 29 -7.02 0.32 22.42
CA ARG A 29 -6.12 0.70 21.34
C ARG A 29 -6.71 0.29 19.99
N VAL A 30 -6.81 1.25 19.05
CA VAL A 30 -7.39 1.05 17.72
C VAL A 30 -6.42 1.38 16.58
N ASP A 31 -5.45 2.30 16.80
CA ASP A 31 -4.42 2.73 15.84
C ASP A 31 -4.99 2.99 14.43
N LEU A 32 -6.03 3.79 14.35
CA LEU A 32 -6.80 4.03 13.13
C LEU A 32 -6.42 5.34 12.46
N ALA A 33 -5.95 5.28 11.21
CA ALA A 33 -5.81 6.45 10.34
C ALA A 33 -7.12 6.71 9.59
N LYS A 34 -7.71 7.89 9.80
CA LYS A 34 -8.97 8.32 9.18
C LYS A 34 -8.67 9.34 8.10
N PHE A 35 -9.16 9.10 6.90
CA PHE A 35 -9.03 10.00 5.78
C PHE A 35 -10.34 10.72 5.47
N HIS A 36 -10.23 11.92 4.94
CA HIS A 36 -11.39 12.66 4.43
C HIS A 36 -12.08 11.87 3.30
N PRO A 37 -13.42 11.91 3.16
CA PRO A 37 -14.14 11.18 2.10
C PRO A 37 -13.62 11.45 0.68
N ALA A 38 -13.12 12.65 0.40
CA ALA A 38 -12.51 13.00 -0.88
C ALA A 38 -11.30 12.12 -1.22
N TYR A 39 -10.44 11.80 -0.24
CA TYR A 39 -9.33 10.87 -0.42
C TYR A 39 -9.83 9.47 -0.85
N HIS A 40 -10.88 8.97 -0.21
CA HIS A 40 -11.46 7.68 -0.56
C HIS A 40 -12.05 7.66 -1.98
N GLN A 41 -12.61 8.77 -2.47
CA GLN A 41 -13.08 8.89 -3.85
C GLN A 41 -11.89 8.89 -4.85
N LEU A 42 -10.80 9.55 -4.54
CA LEU A 42 -9.57 9.52 -5.35
C LEU A 42 -9.00 8.10 -5.43
N MET A 43 -8.89 7.41 -4.29
CA MET A 43 -8.44 6.01 -4.21
C MET A 43 -9.36 5.08 -5.02
N LYS A 44 -10.67 5.23 -4.87
CA LYS A 44 -11.67 4.46 -5.61
C LYS A 44 -11.47 4.63 -7.12
N THR A 45 -11.39 5.86 -7.61
CA THR A 45 -11.16 6.15 -9.02
C THR A 45 -9.86 5.53 -9.52
N ALA A 46 -8.76 5.67 -8.78
CA ALA A 46 -7.48 5.11 -9.15
C ALA A 46 -7.52 3.57 -9.28
N ILE A 47 -8.16 2.89 -8.34
CA ILE A 47 -8.29 1.42 -8.32
C ILE A 47 -9.23 0.92 -9.41
N GLU A 48 -10.40 1.51 -9.58
CA GLU A 48 -11.34 1.15 -10.64
C GLU A 48 -10.72 1.27 -12.04
N HIS A 49 -9.88 2.30 -12.24
CA HIS A 49 -9.14 2.50 -13.49
C HIS A 49 -7.81 1.72 -13.58
N GLY A 50 -7.49 0.92 -12.57
CA GLY A 50 -6.39 -0.05 -12.56
C GLY A 50 -4.99 0.57 -12.48
N LEU A 51 -4.84 1.74 -11.90
CA LEU A 51 -3.53 2.39 -11.75
C LEU A 51 -2.57 1.55 -10.88
N HIS A 52 -3.12 0.75 -9.98
CA HIS A 52 -2.37 -0.14 -9.08
C HIS A 52 -1.99 -1.49 -9.71
N ALA A 53 -2.59 -1.90 -10.85
CA ALA A 53 -2.44 -3.29 -11.31
C ALA A 53 -2.52 -3.53 -12.81
N SER A 54 -3.02 -2.59 -13.63
CA SER A 54 -3.41 -2.89 -15.02
C SER A 54 -2.35 -3.58 -15.88
N PRO A 55 -1.05 -3.24 -15.87
CA PRO A 55 -0.04 -3.96 -16.65
C PRO A 55 0.21 -5.40 -16.19
N TRP A 56 -0.12 -5.72 -14.96
CA TRP A 56 0.05 -7.08 -14.40
C TRP A 56 -1.08 -8.03 -14.80
N THR A 57 -2.26 -7.49 -15.12
CA THR A 57 -3.46 -8.23 -15.52
C THR A 57 -3.70 -8.21 -17.02
N ASP A 58 -3.20 -7.20 -17.72
CA ASP A 58 -3.32 -7.02 -19.16
C ASP A 58 -1.96 -6.56 -19.71
N ASN A 59 -1.10 -7.54 -20.00
CA ASN A 59 0.28 -7.33 -20.46
C ASN A 59 0.35 -7.15 -21.99
N ARG A 60 -0.42 -6.19 -22.54
CA ARG A 60 -0.35 -5.81 -23.95
C ARG A 60 0.73 -4.76 -24.20
N ALA A 61 1.13 -4.61 -25.45
CA ALA A 61 2.05 -3.55 -25.86
C ALA A 61 1.54 -2.17 -25.39
N GLY A 62 2.40 -1.39 -24.74
CA GLY A 62 2.06 -0.07 -24.21
C GLY A 62 1.31 -0.05 -22.87
N ALA A 63 1.03 -1.19 -22.23
CA ALA A 63 0.29 -1.25 -20.97
C ALA A 63 0.91 -0.38 -19.86
N HIS A 64 2.24 -0.40 -19.70
CA HIS A 64 2.96 0.45 -18.75
C HIS A 64 2.91 1.92 -19.13
N VAL A 65 2.98 2.25 -20.42
CA VAL A 65 2.87 3.64 -20.90
C VAL A 65 1.49 4.20 -20.60
N ILE A 66 0.43 3.43 -20.87
CA ILE A 66 -0.96 3.82 -20.56
C ILE A 66 -1.14 4.02 -19.05
N ARG A 67 -0.59 3.12 -18.23
CA ARG A 67 -0.62 3.28 -16.77
C ARG A 67 0.11 4.55 -16.34
N ALA A 68 1.30 4.81 -16.86
CA ALA A 68 2.08 5.99 -16.53
C ALA A 68 1.32 7.28 -16.88
N ALA A 69 0.72 7.35 -18.08
CA ALA A 69 -0.09 8.50 -18.50
C ALA A 69 -1.28 8.74 -17.53
N LYS A 70 -2.01 7.69 -17.16
CA LYS A 70 -3.09 7.79 -16.17
C LYS A 70 -2.58 8.28 -14.81
N ASN A 71 -1.42 7.77 -14.38
CA ASN A 71 -0.82 8.14 -13.10
C ASN A 71 -0.38 9.62 -13.07
N ILE A 72 0.17 10.13 -14.18
CA ILE A 72 0.52 11.55 -14.33
C ILE A 72 -0.73 12.43 -14.23
N LEU A 73 -1.81 12.08 -14.95
CA LEU A 73 -3.07 12.82 -14.90
C LEU A 73 -3.70 12.83 -13.50
N GLN A 74 -3.64 11.70 -12.81
CA GLN A 74 -4.17 11.56 -11.46
C GLN A 74 -3.33 12.36 -10.45
N GLY A 75 -2.00 12.31 -10.55
CA GLY A 75 -1.07 13.04 -9.69
C GLY A 75 -1.16 14.56 -9.80
N GLN A 76 -1.68 15.10 -10.92
CA GLN A 76 -1.95 16.53 -11.05
C GLN A 76 -3.16 16.98 -10.22
N VAL A 77 -4.07 16.06 -9.88
CA VAL A 77 -5.23 16.35 -9.03
C VAL A 77 -4.83 16.32 -7.56
N GLU A 78 -4.18 15.24 -7.14
CA GLU A 78 -3.68 15.05 -5.78
C GLU A 78 -2.62 13.95 -5.79
N ALA A 79 -1.46 14.19 -5.17
CA ALA A 79 -0.32 13.28 -5.25
C ALA A 79 -0.27 12.24 -4.11
N GLY A 80 -0.85 12.54 -2.96
CA GLY A 80 -0.72 11.71 -1.74
C GLY A 80 -1.32 10.32 -1.89
N HIS A 81 -2.53 10.20 -2.50
CA HIS A 81 -3.13 8.90 -2.76
C HIS A 81 -2.37 8.05 -3.79
N GLY A 82 -1.47 8.66 -4.56
CA GLY A 82 -0.61 7.95 -5.51
C GLY A 82 0.40 7.00 -4.83
N CYS A 83 0.76 7.26 -3.57
CA CYS A 83 1.72 6.45 -2.84
C CYS A 83 1.24 5.00 -2.60
N PRO A 84 0.09 4.73 -1.95
CA PRO A 84 -0.43 3.36 -1.81
C PRO A 84 -0.71 2.69 -3.15
N ILE A 85 -1.15 3.43 -4.17
CA ILE A 85 -1.36 2.92 -5.53
C ILE A 85 -0.03 2.42 -6.13
N THR A 86 1.04 3.20 -5.99
CA THR A 86 2.36 2.84 -6.55
C THR A 86 3.00 1.69 -5.78
N MET A 87 2.91 1.67 -4.45
CA MET A 87 3.44 0.57 -3.63
C MET A 87 2.70 -0.74 -3.94
N THR A 88 1.37 -0.70 -4.06
CA THR A 88 0.57 -1.87 -4.44
C THR A 88 0.97 -2.40 -5.82
N PHE A 89 1.18 -1.52 -6.80
CA PHE A 89 1.69 -1.90 -8.11
C PHE A 89 3.06 -2.57 -8.05
N ALA A 90 3.98 -2.00 -7.29
CA ALA A 90 5.36 -2.48 -7.18
C ALA A 90 5.49 -3.76 -6.35
N ALA A 91 4.51 -4.09 -5.51
CA ALA A 91 4.52 -5.31 -4.69
C ALA A 91 4.31 -6.59 -5.50
N VAL A 92 3.62 -6.52 -6.65
CA VAL A 92 3.22 -7.69 -7.44
C VAL A 92 4.41 -8.59 -7.83
N PRO A 93 5.52 -8.09 -8.39
CA PRO A 93 6.67 -8.93 -8.73
C PRO A 93 7.24 -9.68 -7.53
N SER A 94 7.36 -9.01 -6.38
CA SER A 94 7.91 -9.61 -5.15
C SER A 94 6.99 -10.71 -4.61
N ILE A 95 5.68 -10.48 -4.60
CA ILE A 95 4.69 -11.46 -4.11
C ILE A 95 4.65 -12.69 -5.02
N ARG A 96 4.84 -12.53 -6.34
CA ARG A 96 4.90 -13.65 -7.30
C ARG A 96 6.03 -14.63 -7.01
N LEU A 97 7.09 -14.21 -6.32
CA LEU A 97 8.21 -15.10 -5.95
C LEU A 97 7.83 -16.09 -4.84
N GLN A 98 6.71 -15.91 -4.16
CA GLN A 98 6.19 -16.80 -3.13
C GLN A 98 4.81 -17.33 -3.56
N PRO A 99 4.71 -18.51 -4.19
CA PRO A 99 3.47 -19.02 -4.80
C PRO A 99 2.27 -19.13 -3.86
N ASP A 100 2.47 -19.54 -2.62
CA ASP A 100 1.39 -19.67 -1.65
C ASP A 100 0.80 -18.32 -1.27
N LEU A 101 1.64 -17.31 -1.06
CA LEU A 101 1.18 -15.93 -0.84
C LEU A 101 0.54 -15.37 -2.12
N ALA A 102 1.13 -15.62 -3.28
CA ALA A 102 0.61 -15.15 -4.56
C ALA A 102 -0.82 -15.65 -4.82
N LYS A 103 -1.10 -16.91 -4.52
CA LYS A 103 -2.43 -17.52 -4.68
C LYS A 103 -3.51 -16.79 -3.89
N THR A 104 -3.19 -16.35 -2.68
CA THR A 104 -4.14 -15.64 -1.79
C THR A 104 -4.21 -14.15 -2.10
N TRP A 105 -3.05 -13.50 -2.28
CA TRP A 105 -2.97 -12.04 -2.31
C TRP A 105 -3.15 -11.43 -3.69
N LEU A 106 -2.64 -12.06 -4.77
CA LEU A 106 -2.70 -11.44 -6.11
C LEU A 106 -4.12 -11.17 -6.60
N PRO A 107 -5.12 -12.05 -6.41
CA PRO A 107 -6.49 -11.75 -6.82
C PRO A 107 -7.03 -10.48 -6.16
N LEU A 108 -6.73 -10.26 -4.89
CA LEU A 108 -7.16 -9.08 -4.14
C LEU A 108 -6.36 -7.83 -4.48
N ILE A 109 -5.03 -7.95 -4.67
CA ILE A 109 -4.15 -6.86 -5.09
C ILE A 109 -4.53 -6.34 -6.48
N THR A 110 -4.96 -7.22 -7.38
CA THR A 110 -5.31 -6.83 -8.76
C THR A 110 -6.81 -6.52 -8.94
N SER A 111 -7.59 -6.64 -7.88
CA SER A 111 -9.03 -6.31 -7.87
C SER A 111 -9.26 -4.85 -8.27
N ARG A 112 -10.34 -4.58 -9.00
CA ARG A 112 -10.79 -3.23 -9.36
C ARG A 112 -11.75 -2.64 -8.30
N ILE A 113 -11.87 -3.28 -7.16
CA ILE A 113 -12.73 -2.84 -6.06
C ILE A 113 -11.86 -2.19 -4.98
N TYR A 114 -12.12 -0.93 -4.67
CA TYR A 114 -11.53 -0.26 -3.53
C TYR A 114 -12.32 -0.60 -2.27
N ASP A 115 -11.67 -1.23 -1.32
CA ASP A 115 -12.27 -1.61 -0.03
C ASP A 115 -11.52 -0.94 1.13
N PRO A 116 -12.03 0.21 1.64
CA PRO A 116 -11.37 0.97 2.70
C PRO A 116 -11.56 0.39 4.11
N ARG A 117 -12.31 -0.72 4.26
CA ARG A 117 -12.63 -1.28 5.58
C ARG A 117 -11.37 -1.83 6.24
N ASN A 118 -11.21 -1.58 7.53
CA ASN A 118 -10.17 -2.18 8.36
C ASN A 118 -10.66 -3.54 8.92
N VAL A 119 -10.62 -4.56 8.07
CA VAL A 119 -11.07 -5.93 8.38
C VAL A 119 -10.04 -6.95 7.90
N PRO A 120 -10.04 -8.19 8.42
CA PRO A 120 -9.16 -9.26 7.95
C PRO A 120 -9.29 -9.52 6.45
N ILE A 121 -8.20 -10.05 5.85
CA ILE A 121 -8.09 -10.25 4.40
C ILE A 121 -9.19 -11.12 3.80
N ASP A 122 -9.66 -12.12 4.51
CA ASP A 122 -10.73 -13.04 4.10
C ASP A 122 -12.10 -12.37 3.96
N GLN A 123 -12.24 -11.16 4.48
CA GLN A 123 -13.44 -10.33 4.39
C GLN A 123 -13.30 -9.18 3.38
N LYS A 124 -12.12 -9.04 2.73
CA LYS A 124 -11.82 -7.95 1.79
C LYS A 124 -12.18 -8.30 0.35
N GLN A 125 -12.57 -7.30 -0.42
CA GLN A 125 -12.82 -7.41 -1.86
C GLN A 125 -11.67 -6.86 -2.72
N GLY A 126 -10.78 -6.11 -2.13
CA GLY A 126 -9.55 -5.59 -2.70
C GLY A 126 -8.65 -5.12 -1.58
N VAL A 127 -7.33 -5.16 -1.81
CA VAL A 127 -6.31 -4.79 -0.82
C VAL A 127 -5.28 -3.84 -1.42
N THR A 128 -4.64 -3.09 -0.53
CA THR A 128 -3.46 -2.27 -0.83
C THR A 128 -2.25 -2.76 -0.06
N ILE A 129 -1.07 -2.62 -0.66
CA ILE A 129 0.20 -3.05 -0.06
C ILE A 129 1.08 -1.83 0.18
N GLY A 130 1.55 -1.68 1.41
CA GLY A 130 2.55 -0.70 1.77
C GLY A 130 3.97 -1.26 1.73
N MET A 131 4.96 -0.39 1.97
CA MET A 131 6.37 -0.77 2.03
C MET A 131 7.09 -0.06 3.17
N GLY A 132 7.90 -0.81 3.93
CA GLY A 132 8.76 -0.31 4.99
C GLY A 132 10.21 -0.65 4.71
N MET A 133 10.92 0.21 3.97
CA MET A 133 12.33 0.00 3.61
C MET A 133 13.26 0.83 4.47
N THR A 134 12.98 2.12 4.60
CA THR A 134 13.83 3.11 5.24
C THR A 134 13.82 2.97 6.77
N GLU A 135 14.94 3.27 7.39
CA GLU A 135 15.09 3.44 8.84
C GLU A 135 15.56 4.86 9.17
N LYS A 136 15.56 5.22 10.45
CA LYS A 136 15.87 6.60 10.89
C LYS A 136 17.26 7.08 10.45
N GLN A 137 18.25 6.20 10.37
CA GLN A 137 19.60 6.52 9.92
C GLN A 137 19.74 6.73 8.41
N GLY A 138 18.74 6.38 7.61
CA GLY A 138 18.71 6.65 6.18
C GLY A 138 18.05 5.57 5.33
N GLY A 139 17.83 5.90 4.05
CA GLY A 139 17.24 5.03 3.04
C GLY A 139 18.14 4.78 1.82
N SER A 140 19.23 5.54 1.67
CA SER A 140 20.21 5.37 0.58
C SER A 140 21.04 4.11 0.71
N ASP A 141 21.26 3.61 1.92
CA ASP A 141 21.91 2.35 2.21
C ASP A 141 21.00 1.42 3.02
N VAL A 142 20.06 0.77 2.35
CA VAL A 142 19.12 -0.17 2.99
C VAL A 142 19.81 -1.45 3.48
N ARG A 143 21.06 -1.74 3.06
CA ARG A 143 21.83 -2.88 3.58
C ARG A 143 22.28 -2.66 5.02
N ALA A 144 22.41 -1.39 5.43
CA ALA A 144 22.72 -1.00 6.80
C ALA A 144 21.51 -1.03 7.74
N ASN A 145 20.34 -1.46 7.27
CA ASN A 145 19.13 -1.55 8.11
C ASN A 145 19.37 -2.46 9.32
N THR A 146 18.87 -2.04 10.46
CA THR A 146 19.02 -2.70 11.76
C THR A 146 17.82 -3.56 12.15
N THR A 147 16.67 -3.41 11.48
CA THR A 147 15.50 -4.28 11.68
C THR A 147 15.87 -5.74 11.45
N LYS A 148 15.51 -6.60 12.39
CA LYS A 148 15.80 -8.03 12.35
C LYS A 148 14.54 -8.87 12.24
N ALA A 149 14.66 -9.99 11.55
CA ALA A 149 13.63 -11.02 11.46
C ALA A 149 14.15 -12.31 12.10
N TYR A 150 13.46 -12.78 13.13
CA TYR A 150 13.78 -14.00 13.88
C TYR A 150 12.76 -15.06 13.50
N ALA A 151 13.21 -16.21 13.02
CA ALA A 151 12.33 -17.32 12.67
C ALA A 151 11.55 -17.82 13.91
N VAL A 152 10.25 -18.07 13.70
CA VAL A 152 9.40 -18.72 14.71
C VAL A 152 9.22 -20.18 14.26
N GLY A 153 10.22 -21.01 14.49
CA GLY A 153 10.28 -22.38 14.00
C GLY A 153 11.24 -22.56 12.82
N ALA A 154 10.75 -23.05 11.67
CA ALA A 154 11.58 -23.25 10.50
C ALA A 154 12.00 -21.91 9.85
N GLU A 155 13.16 -21.92 9.20
CA GLU A 155 13.68 -20.78 8.43
C GLU A 155 13.32 -20.92 6.94
N GLY A 156 13.30 -19.80 6.23
CA GLY A 156 13.14 -19.77 4.78
C GLY A 156 11.90 -19.04 4.30
N GLY A 157 11.67 -19.08 3.01
CA GLY A 157 10.50 -18.46 2.39
C GLY A 157 9.19 -19.10 2.84
N GLY A 158 8.16 -18.29 3.05
CA GLY A 158 6.84 -18.76 3.50
C GLY A 158 6.74 -19.09 4.98
N GLN A 159 7.82 -18.93 5.75
CA GLN A 159 7.83 -19.21 7.19
C GLN A 159 7.46 -17.98 8.01
N LEU A 160 7.06 -18.20 9.26
CA LEU A 160 6.71 -17.14 10.21
C LEU A 160 7.96 -16.56 10.87
N TYR A 161 8.04 -15.24 10.91
CA TYR A 161 9.12 -14.50 11.56
C TYR A 161 8.58 -13.45 12.52
N LYS A 162 9.26 -13.29 13.66
CA LYS A 162 9.11 -12.14 14.54
C LYS A 162 10.02 -11.03 14.06
N ILE A 163 9.44 -9.88 13.68
CA ILE A 163 10.18 -8.70 13.25
C ILE A 163 10.42 -7.78 14.44
N VAL A 164 11.66 -7.34 14.63
CA VAL A 164 12.07 -6.41 15.69
C VAL A 164 12.89 -5.28 15.06
N GLY A 165 12.41 -4.06 15.18
CA GLY A 165 13.07 -2.89 14.61
C GLY A 165 12.14 -1.68 14.54
N HIS A 166 12.67 -0.61 13.97
CA HIS A 166 11.93 0.64 13.78
C HIS A 166 12.08 1.10 12.33
N LYS A 167 10.98 1.08 11.59
CA LYS A 167 10.94 1.66 10.26
C LYS A 167 10.55 3.13 10.34
N PHE A 168 11.21 3.93 9.54
CA PHE A 168 10.95 5.35 9.38
C PHE A 168 10.37 5.60 7.99
N PHE A 169 9.47 6.57 7.86
CA PHE A 169 8.85 6.87 6.57
C PHE A 169 7.96 5.73 6.05
N LEU A 170 7.18 5.11 6.93
CA LEU A 170 6.21 4.09 6.58
C LEU A 170 4.93 4.77 6.05
N SER A 171 4.90 5.01 4.75
CA SER A 171 3.75 5.64 4.08
C SER A 171 2.54 4.73 4.06
N ALA A 172 1.34 5.33 4.02
CA ALA A 172 0.06 4.64 3.90
C ALA A 172 -0.15 3.55 4.98
N PRO A 173 -0.16 3.93 6.28
CA PRO A 173 -0.29 2.99 7.39
C PRO A 173 -1.58 2.19 7.38
N MET A 174 -2.59 2.61 6.62
CA MET A 174 -3.87 1.92 6.41
C MET A 174 -3.80 0.77 5.39
N CYS A 175 -2.67 0.51 4.75
CA CYS A 175 -2.54 -0.63 3.84
C CYS A 175 -2.76 -1.95 4.58
N ASP A 176 -3.29 -2.95 3.86
CA ASP A 176 -3.70 -4.24 4.40
C ASP A 176 -2.51 -5.14 4.75
N ALA A 177 -1.36 -4.94 4.10
CA ALA A 177 -0.09 -5.59 4.41
C ALA A 177 1.10 -4.71 3.96
N PHE A 178 2.31 -5.10 4.39
CA PHE A 178 3.54 -4.37 4.09
C PHE A 178 4.66 -5.30 3.66
N LEU A 179 5.40 -4.91 2.61
CA LEU A 179 6.72 -5.46 2.34
C LEU A 179 7.74 -4.73 3.20
N VAL A 180 8.47 -5.46 4.04
CA VAL A 180 9.43 -4.89 4.99
C VAL A 180 10.80 -5.51 4.78
N LEU A 181 11.84 -4.67 4.71
CA LEU A 181 13.22 -5.13 4.72
C LEU A 181 13.68 -5.41 6.15
N ALA A 182 14.19 -6.60 6.38
CA ALA A 182 14.76 -7.01 7.66
C ALA A 182 15.98 -7.93 7.45
N GLN A 183 16.94 -7.88 8.37
CA GLN A 183 18.08 -8.79 8.38
C GLN A 183 17.68 -10.11 9.04
N THR A 184 17.93 -11.22 8.37
CA THR A 184 17.83 -12.55 8.98
C THR A 184 19.17 -12.92 9.62
N GLN A 185 19.17 -13.65 10.73
CA GLN A 185 20.38 -14.25 11.26
C GLN A 185 20.83 -15.34 10.28
N ARG A 186 22.09 -15.29 9.89
CA ARG A 186 22.78 -16.38 9.18
C ARG A 186 23.50 -17.25 10.17
#